data_900efd9e2c416ef329652864b393ae8e
#
_entry.id   900efd9e2c416ef329652864b393ae8e
#
_cell.length_a   1.000
_cell.length_b   1.000
_cell.length_c   1.000
_cell.angle_alpha   90.00
_cell.angle_beta   90.00
_cell.angle_gamma   90.00
#
_symmetry.space_group_name_H-M   'P 1'
#
loop_
_entity.id
_entity.type
_entity.pdbx_description
1 polymer ?
#
loop_
_entity_poly.entity_id
_entity_poly.type
_entity_poly.pdbx_seq_one_letter_code
_entity_poly.pdbx_strand_id
1 'polypeptide(L)'
;LGAVGGLCALTRAELLLALPLVALPVLRRADLAPAIRLARYVGVGLVAIAVLAPWLVRNLAAFEEPVLLTNGVGILVAQTNCDATYYGEKQGYWEFDCGLPQPLSPNGTPIDESQRDVAYRERGLRYASDHPGRLLTHAVPRRVGRFWGLYAPVEQLRADILVEGRNFRLSVLGLLQFYASVPLAVAGAVWLRRQGTPLVPLLAVPLVGTLVAALT
;
A
#
# COMPACT_ATOMS: atom_id res chain seq x y z
N LEU A 1 8.06 -17.70 9.47
CA LEU A 1 7.99 -16.32 8.99
C LEU A 1 7.43 -16.26 7.56
N GLY A 2 8.03 -17.02 6.60
CA GLY A 2 7.59 -17.03 5.19
C GLY A 2 6.12 -17.37 4.99
N ALA A 3 5.64 -18.43 5.63
CA ALA A 3 4.23 -18.82 5.52
C ALA A 3 3.28 -17.73 6.03
N VAL A 4 3.57 -17.14 7.19
CA VAL A 4 2.77 -16.03 7.72
C VAL A 4 2.82 -14.81 6.78
N GLY A 5 4.01 -14.48 6.26
CA GLY A 5 4.17 -13.39 5.28
C GLY A 5 3.36 -13.62 4.01
N GLY A 6 3.34 -14.85 3.48
CA GLY A 6 2.50 -15.22 2.34
C GLY A 6 1.01 -15.09 2.63
N LEU A 7 0.54 -15.57 3.79
CA LEU A 7 -0.86 -15.42 4.22
C LEU A 7 -1.24 -13.94 4.41
N CYS A 8 -0.36 -13.13 5.00
CA CYS A 8 -0.59 -11.68 5.10
C CYS A 8 -0.70 -11.02 3.72
N ALA A 9 0.14 -11.42 2.76
CA ALA A 9 0.08 -10.90 1.39
C ALA A 9 -1.22 -11.28 0.65
N LEU A 10 -1.85 -12.41 0.97
CA LEU A 10 -3.19 -12.77 0.46
C LEU A 10 -4.29 -11.85 1.01
N THR A 11 -4.10 -11.28 2.20
CA THR A 11 -5.06 -10.30 2.74
C THR A 11 -4.80 -8.89 2.24
N ARG A 12 -3.52 -8.50 2.15
CA ARG A 12 -3.07 -7.20 1.64
C ARG A 12 -1.75 -7.37 0.88
N ALA A 13 -1.81 -7.21 -0.43
CA ALA A 13 -0.68 -7.48 -1.34
C ALA A 13 0.58 -6.68 -0.98
N GLU A 14 0.42 -5.44 -0.50
CA GLU A 14 1.51 -4.56 -0.09
C GLU A 14 2.34 -5.11 1.09
N LEU A 15 1.76 -5.99 1.93
CA LEU A 15 2.50 -6.60 3.03
C LEU A 15 3.62 -7.54 2.56
N LEU A 16 3.56 -8.01 1.30
CA LEU A 16 4.67 -8.74 0.69
C LEU A 16 5.94 -7.90 0.65
N LEU A 17 5.82 -6.58 0.42
CA LEU A 17 6.96 -5.64 0.41
C LEU A 17 7.61 -5.48 1.80
N ALA A 18 6.85 -5.72 2.88
CA ALA A 18 7.39 -5.68 4.24
C ALA A 18 8.20 -6.95 4.59
N LEU A 19 7.92 -8.08 3.95
CA LEU A 19 8.52 -9.37 4.30
C LEU A 19 10.05 -9.37 4.28
N PRO A 20 10.75 -8.86 3.24
CA PRO A 20 12.20 -8.81 3.24
C PRO A 20 12.77 -7.96 4.39
N LEU A 21 12.11 -6.85 4.76
CA LEU A 21 12.53 -6.01 5.87
C LEU A 21 12.33 -6.71 7.23
N VAL A 22 11.21 -7.39 7.40
CA VAL A 22 10.91 -8.18 8.61
C VAL A 22 11.86 -9.37 8.74
N ALA A 23 12.29 -9.97 7.62
CA ALA A 23 13.24 -11.09 7.61
C ALA A 23 14.71 -10.67 7.78
N LEU A 24 15.04 -9.39 7.63
CA LEU A 24 16.41 -8.88 7.65
C LEU A 24 17.24 -9.28 8.89
N PRO A 25 16.69 -9.39 10.13
CA PRO A 25 17.45 -9.87 11.28
C PRO A 25 18.02 -11.27 11.12
N VAL A 26 17.44 -12.12 10.25
CA VAL A 26 17.97 -13.45 9.95
C VAL A 26 19.39 -13.36 9.37
N LEU A 27 19.65 -12.35 8.54
CA LEU A 27 20.97 -12.10 7.97
C LEU A 27 22.01 -11.62 9.00
N ARG A 28 21.55 -11.06 10.12
CA ARG A 28 22.41 -10.51 11.18
C ARG A 28 22.76 -11.50 12.28
N ARG A 29 22.30 -12.76 12.17
CA ARG A 29 22.59 -13.83 13.15
C ARG A 29 24.08 -14.22 13.10
N ALA A 30 24.88 -13.69 14.00
CA ALA A 30 26.32 -13.92 14.03
C ALA A 30 26.69 -15.39 14.41
N ASP A 31 25.78 -16.11 15.06
CA ASP A 31 25.90 -17.51 15.44
C ASP A 31 25.83 -18.49 14.24
N LEU A 32 25.47 -18.00 13.06
CA LEU A 32 25.34 -18.83 11.86
C LEU A 32 26.35 -18.46 10.79
N ALA A 33 26.81 -19.46 10.05
CA ALA A 33 27.66 -19.24 8.86
C ALA A 33 26.91 -18.34 7.82
N PRO A 34 27.61 -17.49 7.08
CA PRO A 34 26.99 -16.58 6.09
C PRO A 34 26.08 -17.28 5.07
N ALA A 35 26.51 -18.45 4.58
CA ALA A 35 25.73 -19.24 3.63
C ALA A 35 24.39 -19.71 4.23
N ILE A 36 24.38 -20.12 5.51
CA ILE A 36 23.16 -20.56 6.21
C ILE A 36 22.24 -19.38 6.45
N ARG A 37 22.76 -18.19 6.78
CA ARG A 37 21.96 -16.98 6.95
C ARG A 37 21.25 -16.61 5.65
N LEU A 38 21.99 -16.60 4.53
CA LEU A 38 21.43 -16.32 3.22
C LEU A 38 20.39 -17.37 2.82
N ALA A 39 20.69 -18.67 3.01
CA ALA A 39 19.76 -19.74 2.69
C ALA A 39 18.45 -19.62 3.48
N ARG A 40 18.51 -19.28 4.76
CA ARG A 40 17.32 -19.06 5.61
C ARG A 40 16.54 -17.82 5.16
N TYR A 41 17.22 -16.75 4.82
CA TYR A 41 16.57 -15.52 4.32
C TYR A 41 15.83 -15.77 2.98
N VAL A 42 16.51 -16.42 2.04
CA VAL A 42 15.91 -16.83 0.75
C VAL A 42 14.77 -17.83 0.98
N GLY A 43 14.96 -18.78 1.91
CA GLY A 43 13.92 -19.75 2.28
C GLY A 43 12.64 -19.10 2.81
N VAL A 44 12.72 -17.97 3.51
CA VAL A 44 11.53 -17.18 3.90
C VAL A 44 10.75 -16.74 2.67
N GLY A 45 11.43 -16.22 1.66
CA GLY A 45 10.81 -15.80 0.40
C GLY A 45 10.20 -16.97 -0.37
N LEU A 46 10.94 -18.08 -0.50
CA LEU A 46 10.46 -19.27 -1.21
C LEU A 46 9.20 -19.86 -0.56
N VAL A 47 9.16 -19.93 0.77
CA VAL A 47 7.97 -20.40 1.50
C VAL A 47 6.80 -19.45 1.32
N ALA A 48 7.03 -18.13 1.31
CA ALA A 48 5.98 -17.18 1.02
C ALA A 48 5.42 -17.35 -0.40
N ILE A 49 6.30 -17.51 -1.40
CA ILE A 49 5.89 -17.78 -2.79
C ILE A 49 5.12 -19.10 -2.88
N ALA A 50 5.54 -20.16 -2.20
CA ALA A 50 4.83 -21.44 -2.20
C ALA A 50 3.40 -21.32 -1.63
N VAL A 51 3.19 -20.48 -0.60
CA VAL A 51 1.86 -20.18 -0.05
C VAL A 51 1.01 -19.38 -1.05
N LEU A 52 1.63 -18.48 -1.80
CA LEU A 52 0.95 -17.65 -2.81
C LEU A 52 0.69 -18.39 -4.12
N ALA A 53 1.46 -19.42 -4.42
CA ALA A 53 1.46 -20.10 -5.73
C ALA A 53 0.07 -20.57 -6.22
N PRO A 54 -0.79 -21.19 -5.38
CA PRO A 54 -2.13 -21.58 -5.84
C PRO A 54 -2.98 -20.39 -6.31
N TRP A 55 -2.87 -19.26 -5.60
CA TRP A 55 -3.58 -18.02 -5.94
C TRP A 55 -3.01 -17.38 -7.21
N LEU A 56 -1.69 -17.31 -7.34
CA LEU A 56 -1.02 -16.81 -8.53
C LEU A 56 -1.38 -17.61 -9.77
N VAL A 57 -1.31 -18.95 -9.69
CA VAL A 57 -1.68 -19.83 -10.82
C VAL A 57 -3.13 -19.64 -11.22
N ARG A 58 -4.04 -19.58 -10.24
CA ARG A 58 -5.47 -19.32 -10.50
C ARG A 58 -5.67 -17.99 -11.22
N ASN A 59 -5.02 -16.92 -10.75
CA ASN A 59 -5.19 -15.61 -11.35
C ASN A 59 -4.60 -15.52 -12.77
N LEU A 60 -3.42 -16.07 -12.98
CA LEU A 60 -2.78 -16.10 -14.31
C LEU A 60 -3.58 -16.95 -15.33
N ALA A 61 -4.39 -17.89 -14.87
CA ALA A 61 -5.25 -18.71 -15.74
C ALA A 61 -6.65 -18.10 -15.96
N ALA A 62 -7.11 -17.19 -15.09
CA ALA A 62 -8.48 -16.68 -15.09
C ALA A 62 -8.65 -15.31 -15.75
N PHE A 63 -7.57 -14.53 -15.86
CA PHE A 63 -7.60 -13.17 -16.39
C PHE A 63 -6.85 -13.07 -17.71
N GLU A 64 -7.31 -12.18 -18.60
CA GLU A 64 -6.69 -11.92 -19.90
C GLU A 64 -5.32 -11.21 -19.75
N GLU A 65 -5.19 -10.30 -18.79
CA GLU A 65 -3.93 -9.65 -18.45
C GLU A 65 -3.33 -10.24 -17.15
N PRO A 66 -1.99 -10.26 -16.98
CA PRO A 66 -1.37 -10.84 -15.80
C PRO A 66 -1.78 -10.17 -14.49
N VAL A 67 -2.57 -10.84 -13.68
CA VAL A 67 -2.93 -10.44 -12.32
C VAL A 67 -2.16 -11.31 -11.33
N LEU A 68 -1.28 -10.72 -10.53
CA LEU A 68 -0.51 -11.49 -9.55
C LEU A 68 -1.33 -11.74 -8.27
N LEU A 69 -1.52 -10.75 -7.44
CA LEU A 69 -2.19 -10.90 -6.15
C LEU A 69 -3.57 -10.27 -6.13
N THR A 70 -3.70 -9.08 -6.66
CA THR A 70 -4.92 -8.29 -6.64
C THR A 70 -5.10 -7.53 -7.94
N ASN A 71 -6.34 -7.30 -8.30
CA ASN A 71 -6.85 -6.41 -9.31
C ASN A 71 -7.35 -5.12 -8.61
N GLY A 72 -7.36 -3.99 -9.29
CA GLY A 72 -7.86 -2.72 -8.74
C GLY A 72 -6.78 -1.70 -8.36
N VAL A 73 -5.50 -2.03 -8.53
CA VAL A 73 -4.40 -1.05 -8.38
C VAL A 73 -4.52 0.05 -9.45
N GLY A 74 -4.90 -0.31 -10.68
CA GLY A 74 -5.03 0.63 -11.78
C GLY A 74 -6.13 1.65 -11.54
N ILE A 75 -7.32 1.24 -11.10
CA ILE A 75 -8.40 2.18 -10.77
C ILE A 75 -7.97 3.13 -9.65
N LEU A 76 -7.28 2.65 -8.62
CA LEU A 76 -6.77 3.51 -7.55
C LEU A 76 -5.76 4.52 -8.09
N VAL A 77 -4.83 4.10 -8.95
CA VAL A 77 -3.86 5.00 -9.60
C VAL A 77 -4.57 6.05 -10.45
N ALA A 78 -5.64 5.71 -11.18
CA ALA A 78 -6.43 6.69 -11.93
C ALA A 78 -7.17 7.68 -11.00
N GLN A 79 -7.79 7.17 -9.93
CA GLN A 79 -8.57 7.97 -8.98
C GLN A 79 -7.72 8.90 -8.11
N THR A 80 -6.45 8.59 -7.94
CA THR A 80 -5.51 9.42 -7.17
C THR A 80 -4.69 10.38 -8.03
N ASN A 81 -4.67 10.20 -9.37
CA ASN A 81 -3.92 11.03 -10.30
C ASN A 81 -4.86 11.70 -11.32
N CYS A 82 -5.47 12.80 -10.93
CA CYS A 82 -6.38 13.61 -11.74
C CYS A 82 -6.46 15.04 -11.19
N ASP A 83 -7.17 15.93 -11.91
CA ASP A 83 -7.29 17.33 -11.52
C ASP A 83 -7.89 17.52 -10.12
N ALA A 84 -8.93 16.76 -9.76
CA ALA A 84 -9.58 16.84 -8.45
C ALA A 84 -8.63 16.56 -7.29
N THR A 85 -7.68 15.63 -7.48
CA THR A 85 -6.73 15.20 -6.46
C THR A 85 -5.42 15.99 -6.47
N TYR A 86 -5.15 16.73 -7.56
CA TYR A 86 -3.94 17.56 -7.67
C TYR A 86 -4.22 19.04 -7.44
N TYR A 87 -5.39 19.56 -7.83
CA TYR A 87 -5.74 20.99 -7.81
C TYR A 87 -7.05 21.28 -7.08
N GLY A 88 -7.98 20.32 -7.01
CA GLY A 88 -9.31 20.46 -6.43
C GLY A 88 -9.35 20.26 -4.91
N GLU A 89 -10.53 20.00 -4.39
CA GLU A 89 -10.78 19.82 -2.95
C GLU A 89 -10.30 18.47 -2.41
N LYS A 90 -10.09 17.47 -3.28
CA LYS A 90 -9.66 16.10 -2.91
C LYS A 90 -8.15 15.92 -2.89
N GLN A 91 -7.38 16.99 -2.65
CA GLN A 91 -5.91 16.90 -2.69
C GLN A 91 -5.35 15.88 -1.72
N GLY A 92 -4.53 14.95 -2.24
CA GLY A 92 -3.93 13.86 -1.49
C GLY A 92 -4.94 12.79 -1.04
N TYR A 93 -6.14 12.78 -1.64
CA TYR A 93 -7.15 11.75 -1.49
C TYR A 93 -7.38 11.03 -2.83
N TRP A 94 -8.48 10.38 -3.00
CA TRP A 94 -8.93 9.77 -4.24
C TRP A 94 -10.33 10.30 -4.61
N GLU A 95 -10.68 10.24 -5.90
CA GLU A 95 -11.97 10.70 -6.41
C GLU A 95 -12.54 9.68 -7.39
N PHE A 96 -13.77 9.24 -7.13
CA PHE A 96 -14.45 8.24 -7.98
C PHE A 96 -14.61 8.70 -9.42
N ASP A 97 -14.97 9.95 -9.64
CA ASP A 97 -15.23 10.51 -10.98
C ASP A 97 -13.98 10.51 -11.86
N CYS A 98 -12.80 10.47 -11.27
CA CYS A 98 -11.54 10.32 -12.01
C CYS A 98 -11.37 8.91 -12.64
N GLY A 99 -12.17 7.95 -12.21
CA GLY A 99 -12.31 6.65 -12.88
C GLY A 99 -13.22 6.68 -14.12
N LEU A 100 -13.94 7.78 -14.35
CA LEU A 100 -14.86 7.88 -15.49
C LEU A 100 -14.22 8.57 -16.73
N PRO A 101 -14.69 8.25 -17.95
CA PRO A 101 -15.50 7.08 -18.27
C PRO A 101 -14.73 5.78 -18.06
N GLN A 102 -15.47 4.70 -17.81
CA GLN A 102 -14.85 3.38 -17.70
C GLN A 102 -14.19 2.96 -19.01
N PRO A 103 -13.00 2.33 -18.97
CA PRO A 103 -12.37 1.80 -20.17
C PRO A 103 -13.24 0.75 -20.84
N LEU A 104 -13.33 0.83 -22.16
CA LEU A 104 -14.02 -0.11 -23.02
C LEU A 104 -13.05 -0.60 -24.11
N SER A 105 -13.39 -1.71 -24.77
CA SER A 105 -12.67 -2.14 -25.97
C SER A 105 -12.85 -1.11 -27.12
N PRO A 106 -12.02 -1.17 -28.17
CA PRO A 106 -12.16 -0.31 -29.33
C PRO A 106 -13.56 -0.36 -29.99
N ASN A 107 -14.26 -1.49 -29.82
CA ASN A 107 -15.62 -1.69 -30.34
C ASN A 107 -16.72 -1.22 -29.37
N GLY A 108 -16.35 -0.59 -28.23
CA GLY A 108 -17.30 -0.12 -27.22
C GLY A 108 -17.89 -1.23 -26.33
N THR A 109 -17.39 -2.47 -26.42
CA THR A 109 -17.82 -3.57 -25.55
C THR A 109 -17.07 -3.55 -24.20
N PRO A 110 -17.68 -4.04 -23.12
CA PRO A 110 -16.97 -4.24 -21.86
C PRO A 110 -15.75 -5.14 -22.03
N ILE A 111 -14.65 -4.77 -21.43
CA ILE A 111 -13.42 -5.56 -21.30
C ILE A 111 -13.38 -6.22 -19.93
N ASP A 112 -12.51 -7.24 -19.78
CA ASP A 112 -12.38 -7.90 -18.48
C ASP A 112 -11.77 -6.98 -17.42
N GLU A 113 -11.80 -7.41 -16.17
CA GLU A 113 -11.34 -6.58 -15.05
C GLU A 113 -9.83 -6.30 -15.11
N SER A 114 -9.03 -7.24 -15.62
CA SER A 114 -7.57 -7.11 -15.71
C SER A 114 -7.17 -6.11 -16.80
N GLN A 115 -7.80 -6.18 -17.96
CA GLN A 115 -7.61 -5.22 -19.05
C GLN A 115 -8.03 -3.81 -18.63
N ARG A 116 -9.12 -3.71 -17.87
CA ARG A 116 -9.61 -2.46 -17.28
C ARG A 116 -8.61 -1.87 -16.29
N ASP A 117 -8.02 -2.72 -15.45
CA ASP A 117 -6.98 -2.30 -14.49
C ASP A 117 -5.73 -1.75 -15.20
N VAL A 118 -5.28 -2.40 -16.28
CA VAL A 118 -4.18 -1.91 -17.11
C VAL A 118 -4.51 -0.53 -17.69
N ALA A 119 -5.68 -0.36 -18.29
CA ALA A 119 -6.08 0.90 -18.92
C ALA A 119 -6.20 2.06 -17.89
N TYR A 120 -6.73 1.78 -16.70
CA TYR A 120 -6.77 2.75 -15.60
C TYR A 120 -5.36 3.13 -15.11
N ARG A 121 -4.49 2.13 -14.93
CA ARG A 121 -3.11 2.37 -14.50
C ARG A 121 -2.36 3.25 -15.49
N GLU A 122 -2.49 2.98 -16.77
CA GLU A 122 -1.88 3.80 -17.82
C GLU A 122 -2.40 5.24 -17.80
N ARG A 123 -3.72 5.44 -17.63
CA ARG A 123 -4.33 6.76 -17.51
C ARG A 123 -3.74 7.55 -16.34
N GLY A 124 -3.72 6.96 -15.15
CA GLY A 124 -3.24 7.65 -13.96
C GLY A 124 -1.72 7.90 -13.99
N LEU A 125 -0.92 6.95 -14.48
CA LEU A 125 0.53 7.13 -14.64
C LEU A 125 0.86 8.21 -15.69
N ARG A 126 0.11 8.25 -16.79
CA ARG A 126 0.27 9.32 -17.80
C ARG A 126 -0.01 10.67 -17.18
N TYR A 127 -1.13 10.82 -16.47
CA TYR A 127 -1.44 12.08 -15.77
C TYR A 127 -0.33 12.48 -14.78
N ALA A 128 0.17 11.54 -13.98
CA ALA A 128 1.26 11.79 -13.04
C ALA A 128 2.56 12.22 -13.75
N SER A 129 2.90 11.58 -14.91
CA SER A 129 4.07 11.93 -15.72
C SER A 129 3.95 13.30 -16.39
N ASP A 130 2.74 13.73 -16.73
CA ASP A 130 2.50 15.05 -17.34
C ASP A 130 2.53 16.17 -16.29
N HIS A 131 2.42 15.84 -14.98
CA HIS A 131 2.38 16.80 -13.88
C HIS A 131 3.44 16.53 -12.78
N PRO A 132 4.73 16.28 -13.10
CA PRO A 132 5.72 15.80 -12.13
C PRO A 132 5.98 16.80 -11.00
N GLY A 133 5.99 18.08 -11.29
CA GLY A 133 6.16 19.14 -10.28
C GLY A 133 5.02 19.12 -9.27
N ARG A 134 3.78 18.98 -9.72
CA ARG A 134 2.61 18.95 -8.85
C ARG A 134 2.52 17.65 -8.05
N LEU A 135 2.88 16.53 -8.67
CA LEU A 135 2.98 15.24 -8.00
C LEU A 135 3.92 15.33 -6.77
N LEU A 136 5.16 15.80 -6.98
CA LEU A 136 6.18 15.79 -5.93
C LEU A 136 5.95 16.87 -4.85
N THR A 137 5.44 18.05 -5.23
CA THR A 137 5.32 19.17 -4.28
C THR A 137 3.99 19.22 -3.55
N HIS A 138 2.94 18.58 -4.10
CA HIS A 138 1.58 18.66 -3.54
C HIS A 138 0.95 17.29 -3.29
N ALA A 139 0.83 16.44 -4.33
CA ALA A 139 0.10 15.19 -4.19
C ALA A 139 0.78 14.25 -3.19
N VAL A 140 2.06 13.93 -3.39
CA VAL A 140 2.81 13.01 -2.51
C VAL A 140 2.86 13.49 -1.05
N PRO A 141 3.23 14.74 -0.73
CA PRO A 141 3.23 15.20 0.67
C PRO A 141 1.85 15.12 1.34
N ARG A 142 0.77 15.42 0.60
CA ARG A 142 -0.58 15.35 1.15
C ARG A 142 -1.08 13.92 1.32
N ARG A 143 -0.77 13.01 0.41
CA ARG A 143 -1.04 11.58 0.55
C ARG A 143 -0.38 11.01 1.80
N VAL A 144 0.92 11.26 1.97
CA VAL A 144 1.65 10.87 3.17
C VAL A 144 1.06 11.54 4.42
N GLY A 145 0.73 12.83 4.33
CA GLY A 145 0.09 13.56 5.41
C GLY A 145 -1.27 12.97 5.82
N ARG A 146 -2.10 12.58 4.84
CA ARG A 146 -3.39 11.89 5.11
C ARG A 146 -3.19 10.50 5.71
N PHE A 147 -2.25 9.72 5.18
CA PHE A 147 -1.92 8.40 5.72
C PHE A 147 -1.55 8.45 7.21
N TRP A 148 -0.81 9.47 7.61
CA TRP A 148 -0.42 9.68 9.01
C TRP A 148 -1.42 10.54 9.81
N GLY A 149 -2.56 10.89 9.25
CA GLY A 149 -3.56 11.75 9.88
C GLY A 149 -3.08 13.18 10.16
N LEU A 150 -2.02 13.64 9.49
CA LEU A 150 -1.41 14.97 9.69
C LEU A 150 -1.99 16.03 8.74
N TYR A 151 -2.64 15.61 7.66
CA TYR A 151 -3.27 16.49 6.69
C TYR A 151 -4.77 16.23 6.60
N ALA A 152 -5.58 17.25 6.79
CA ALA A 152 -7.04 17.24 6.70
C ALA A 152 -7.75 16.03 7.38
N PRO A 153 -7.43 15.67 8.65
CA PRO A 153 -7.94 14.45 9.29
C PRO A 153 -9.46 14.46 9.47
N VAL A 154 -10.07 15.61 9.74
CA VAL A 154 -11.54 15.73 9.89
C VAL A 154 -12.25 15.53 8.56
N GLU A 155 -11.69 16.05 7.48
CA GLU A 155 -12.20 15.86 6.11
C GLU A 155 -12.11 14.39 5.72
N GLN A 156 -10.99 13.73 6.03
CA GLN A 156 -10.80 12.28 5.83
C GLN A 156 -11.90 11.49 6.57
N LEU A 157 -12.15 11.78 7.85
CA LEU A 157 -13.18 11.12 8.63
C LEU A 157 -14.58 11.30 8.01
N ARG A 158 -14.90 12.50 7.53
CA ARG A 158 -16.19 12.77 6.87
C ARG A 158 -16.34 11.97 5.57
N ALA A 159 -15.28 11.89 4.77
CA ALA A 159 -15.27 11.09 3.55
C ALA A 159 -15.46 9.60 3.85
N ASP A 160 -14.75 9.06 4.83
CA ASP A 160 -14.86 7.66 5.25
C ASP A 160 -16.27 7.31 5.76
N ILE A 161 -16.95 8.25 6.43
CA ILE A 161 -18.35 8.07 6.86
C ILE A 161 -19.28 8.00 5.66
N LEU A 162 -19.10 8.92 4.71
CA LEU A 162 -19.95 8.98 3.53
C LEU A 162 -19.79 7.74 2.64
N VAL A 163 -18.56 7.26 2.48
CA VAL A 163 -18.23 6.16 1.57
C VAL A 163 -18.40 4.80 2.24
N GLU A 164 -17.97 4.66 3.50
CA GLU A 164 -17.93 3.38 4.20
C GLU A 164 -19.02 3.21 5.26
N GLY A 165 -19.86 4.22 5.47
CA GLY A 165 -20.93 4.18 6.47
C GLY A 165 -20.43 4.12 7.92
N ARG A 166 -19.20 4.56 8.20
CA ARG A 166 -18.60 4.53 9.54
C ARG A 166 -19.31 5.47 10.51
N ASN A 167 -19.29 5.13 11.80
CA ASN A 167 -19.80 6.02 12.83
C ASN A 167 -18.79 7.14 13.15
N PHE A 168 -19.22 8.41 13.03
CA PHE A 168 -18.35 9.57 13.25
C PHE A 168 -17.66 9.58 14.61
N ARG A 169 -18.40 9.33 15.69
CA ARG A 169 -17.85 9.37 17.06
C ARG A 169 -16.78 8.31 17.27
N LEU A 170 -17.03 7.09 16.78
CA LEU A 170 -16.05 6.00 16.87
C LEU A 170 -14.81 6.29 16.01
N SER A 171 -14.98 6.89 14.83
CA SER A 171 -13.86 7.27 13.97
C SER A 171 -13.00 8.37 14.61
N VAL A 172 -13.61 9.37 15.24
CA VAL A 172 -12.89 10.40 16.01
C VAL A 172 -12.13 9.77 17.18
N LEU A 173 -12.78 8.86 17.93
CA LEU A 173 -12.12 8.17 19.04
C LEU A 173 -10.91 7.35 18.54
N GLY A 174 -11.05 6.66 17.42
CA GLY A 174 -9.96 5.92 16.78
C GLY A 174 -8.79 6.84 16.38
N LEU A 175 -9.08 8.01 15.83
CA LEU A 175 -8.06 9.01 15.48
C LEU A 175 -7.32 9.54 16.74
N LEU A 176 -8.05 9.84 17.81
CA LEU A 176 -7.47 10.28 19.08
C LEU A 176 -6.59 9.18 19.69
N GLN A 177 -7.06 7.92 19.66
CA GLN A 177 -6.27 6.77 20.10
C GLN A 177 -4.99 6.62 19.27
N PHE A 178 -5.07 6.79 17.95
CA PHE A 178 -3.89 6.79 17.08
C PHE A 178 -2.88 7.86 17.52
N TYR A 179 -3.30 9.11 17.69
CA TYR A 179 -2.39 10.19 18.13
C TYR A 179 -1.80 9.94 19.52
N ALA A 180 -2.55 9.35 20.43
CA ALA A 180 -2.02 8.98 21.75
C ALA A 180 -1.01 7.83 21.67
N SER A 181 -1.17 6.90 20.71
CA SER A 181 -0.25 5.77 20.55
C SER A 181 1.08 6.14 19.88
N VAL A 182 1.12 7.16 19.04
CA VAL A 182 2.33 7.58 18.32
C VAL A 182 3.49 7.93 19.28
N PRO A 183 3.33 8.82 20.29
CA PRO A 183 4.43 9.12 21.22
C PRO A 183 4.85 7.89 22.03
N LEU A 184 3.94 7.00 22.37
CA LEU A 184 4.28 5.74 23.06
C LEU A 184 5.09 4.82 22.15
N ALA A 185 4.73 4.71 20.86
CA ALA A 185 5.50 3.94 19.89
C ALA A 185 6.90 4.52 19.67
N VAL A 186 7.04 5.86 19.62
CA VAL A 186 8.35 6.52 19.51
C VAL A 186 9.19 6.27 20.77
N ALA A 187 8.61 6.42 21.96
CA ALA A 187 9.30 6.14 23.21
C ALA A 187 9.76 4.68 23.30
N GLY A 188 8.88 3.73 22.91
CA GLY A 188 9.20 2.31 22.85
C GLY A 188 10.32 2.01 21.85
N ALA A 189 10.30 2.62 20.67
CA ALA A 189 11.35 2.48 19.66
C ALA A 189 12.71 2.99 20.17
N VAL A 190 12.73 4.16 20.81
CA VAL A 190 13.95 4.71 21.43
C VAL A 190 14.49 3.78 22.52
N TRP A 191 13.62 3.27 23.37
CA TRP A 191 13.99 2.31 24.42
C TRP A 191 14.59 1.02 23.86
N LEU A 192 13.91 0.39 22.87
CA LEU A 192 14.40 -0.81 22.21
C LEU A 192 15.75 -0.59 21.50
N ARG A 193 15.91 0.56 20.85
CA ARG A 193 17.18 0.93 20.21
C ARG A 193 18.31 1.04 21.22
N ARG A 194 18.07 1.60 22.42
CA ARG A 194 19.06 1.67 23.51
C ARG A 194 19.45 0.29 24.02
N GLN A 195 18.57 -0.71 23.89
CA GLN A 195 18.86 -2.11 24.21
C GLN A 195 19.54 -2.90 23.09
N GLY A 196 19.89 -2.24 21.97
CA GLY A 196 20.51 -2.90 20.82
C GLY A 196 19.54 -3.71 19.94
N THR A 197 18.22 -3.61 20.18
CA THR A 197 17.21 -4.33 19.38
C THR A 197 17.09 -3.68 18.00
N PRO A 198 17.12 -4.46 16.89
CA PRO A 198 16.96 -3.92 15.53
C PRO A 198 15.53 -3.43 15.32
N LEU A 199 15.36 -2.16 14.95
CA LEU A 199 14.04 -1.54 14.73
C LEU A 199 13.46 -1.83 13.34
N VAL A 200 14.25 -2.24 12.37
CA VAL A 200 13.82 -2.43 10.98
C VAL A 200 12.56 -3.30 10.86
N PRO A 201 12.44 -4.45 11.55
CA PRO A 201 11.22 -5.26 11.47
C PRO A 201 9.96 -4.54 11.98
N LEU A 202 10.10 -3.73 13.02
CA LEU A 202 8.99 -2.97 13.61
C LEU A 202 8.56 -1.82 12.69
N LEU A 203 9.51 -1.22 11.99
CA LEU A 203 9.26 -0.09 11.08
C LEU A 203 8.86 -0.56 9.67
N ALA A 204 8.98 -1.85 9.35
CA ALA A 204 8.72 -2.37 8.01
C ALA A 204 7.30 -2.05 7.51
N VAL A 205 6.29 -2.30 8.33
CA VAL A 205 4.88 -2.07 7.93
C VAL A 205 4.57 -0.57 7.77
N PRO A 206 4.88 0.32 8.75
CA PRO A 206 4.64 1.75 8.55
C PRO A 206 5.47 2.36 7.41
N LEU A 207 6.69 1.88 7.15
CA LEU A 207 7.49 2.34 6.01
C LEU A 207 6.86 1.93 4.67
N VAL A 208 6.45 0.66 4.55
CA VAL A 208 5.77 0.18 3.34
C VAL A 208 4.44 0.89 3.15
N GLY A 209 3.64 1.07 4.21
CA GLY A 209 2.39 1.83 4.15
C GLY A 209 2.62 3.28 3.68
N THR A 210 3.66 3.94 4.20
CA THR A 210 4.03 5.30 3.77
C THR A 210 4.45 5.33 2.29
N LEU A 211 5.23 4.34 1.84
CA LEU A 211 5.63 4.23 0.43
C LEU A 211 4.42 4.02 -0.48
N VAL A 212 3.54 3.10 -0.13
CA VAL A 212 2.31 2.85 -0.89
C VAL A 212 1.45 4.11 -0.94
N ALA A 213 1.22 4.77 0.20
CA ALA A 213 0.47 6.01 0.26
C ALA A 213 1.10 7.15 -0.57
N ALA A 214 2.41 7.19 -0.70
CA ALA A 214 3.10 8.16 -1.56
C ALA A 214 2.87 7.90 -3.05
N LEU A 215 2.71 6.62 -3.44
CA LEU A 215 2.55 6.19 -4.84
C LEU A 215 1.09 6.19 -5.32
N THR A 216 0.17 6.03 -4.38
CA THR A 216 -1.28 5.99 -4.62
C THR A 216 -2.01 7.05 -3.80
#